data_322dcf6aaf002a99b3b30b73cb53f886
#
_entry.id   322dcf6aaf002a99b3b30b73cb53f886
#
_cell.length_a   1.000
_cell.length_b   1.000
_cell.length_c   1.000
_cell.angle_alpha   90.00
_cell.angle_beta   90.00
_cell.angle_gamma   90.00
#
_symmetry.space_group_name_H-M   'P 1'
#
loop_
_entity.id
_entity.type
_entity.pdbx_description
1 polymer ?
#
loop_
_entity_poly.entity_id
_entity_poly.type
_entity_poly.pdbx_seq_one_letter_code
_entity_poly.pdbx_strand_id
1 'polypeptide(L)'
;TLHPWVPARVAFNNLPAVIAGQNAPLGFPNHETNGLSPINIERIQYIQTHGGSRNCLPERLQLPCHQKNNVGYTGVYGVIDPNQPAPTMTGGCITYSKGRYGHPTQARAITVREAARLQSFTDDYIFSGTRGQAALQVGNAVPPLLAQASGTYFLNILKQLQEIPV
;
A
#
# COMPACT_ATOMS: atom_id res chain seq x y z
N THR A 1 -0.31 -1.22 27.64
CA THR A 1 -1.16 -0.23 26.97
C THR A 1 -1.04 -0.45 25.47
N LEU A 2 -2.15 -0.69 24.77
CA LEU A 2 -2.15 -0.82 23.31
C LEU A 2 -1.90 0.57 22.71
N HIS A 3 -0.89 0.67 21.85
CA HIS A 3 -0.67 1.89 21.08
C HIS A 3 -1.76 2.04 20.01
N PRO A 4 -2.24 3.26 19.74
CA PRO A 4 -3.17 3.48 18.65
C PRO A 4 -2.52 3.09 17.31
N TRP A 5 -3.33 2.64 16.36
CA TRP A 5 -2.85 2.33 15.02
C TRP A 5 -2.29 3.57 14.31
N VAL A 6 -1.40 3.35 13.34
CA VAL A 6 -0.86 4.41 12.49
C VAL A 6 -1.74 4.53 11.23
N PRO A 7 -2.37 5.69 10.97
CA PRO A 7 -3.18 5.88 9.77
C PRO A 7 -2.30 5.94 8.51
N ALA A 8 -2.83 5.45 7.40
CA ALA A 8 -2.09 5.33 6.14
C ALA A 8 -1.54 6.67 5.61
N ARG A 9 -2.19 7.80 5.93
CA ARG A 9 -1.72 9.14 5.50
C ARG A 9 -0.28 9.46 5.91
N VAL A 10 0.21 8.87 7.00
CA VAL A 10 1.58 9.12 7.48
C VAL A 10 2.61 8.68 6.45
N ALA A 11 2.36 7.61 5.71
CA ALA A 11 3.26 7.09 4.69
C ALA A 11 3.37 8.00 3.44
N PHE A 12 2.40 8.87 3.21
CA PHE A 12 2.38 9.77 2.06
C PHE A 12 2.98 11.15 2.36
N ASN A 13 3.25 11.47 3.62
CA ASN A 13 3.79 12.77 4.02
C ASN A 13 5.20 12.99 3.46
N ASN A 14 5.48 14.24 3.05
CA ASN A 14 6.80 14.67 2.58
C ASN A 14 7.34 13.89 1.36
N LEU A 15 6.47 13.24 0.59
CA LEU A 15 6.81 12.72 -0.72
C LEU A 15 6.36 13.70 -1.81
N PRO A 16 7.15 13.94 -2.85
CA PRO A 16 6.74 14.77 -3.96
C PRO A 16 5.54 14.14 -4.69
N ALA A 17 4.69 14.98 -5.26
CA ALA A 17 3.61 14.49 -6.10
C ALA A 17 4.18 13.85 -7.39
N VAL A 18 3.60 12.73 -7.80
CA VAL A 18 3.89 12.07 -9.09
C VAL A 18 2.61 11.83 -9.87
N ILE A 19 2.70 11.88 -11.19
CA ILE A 19 1.58 11.62 -12.09
C ILE A 19 1.68 10.17 -12.59
N ALA A 20 0.53 9.54 -12.88
CA ALA A 20 0.50 8.18 -13.43
C ALA A 20 1.40 8.05 -14.67
N GLY A 21 2.33 7.11 -14.63
CA GLY A 21 3.32 6.84 -15.69
C GLY A 21 4.60 7.67 -15.61
N GLN A 22 4.75 8.57 -14.65
CA GLN A 22 6.00 9.32 -14.48
C GLN A 22 7.07 8.48 -13.76
N ASN A 23 8.34 8.82 -14.09
CA ASN A 23 9.51 8.30 -13.41
C ASN A 23 9.64 8.90 -12.00
N ALA A 24 10.46 8.25 -11.17
CA ALA A 24 10.77 8.73 -9.83
C ALA A 24 11.41 10.14 -9.89
N PRO A 25 10.97 11.07 -9.04
CA PRO A 25 11.65 12.35 -8.88
C PRO A 25 13.08 12.16 -8.35
N LEU A 26 13.96 13.09 -8.70
CA LEU A 26 15.34 13.08 -8.22
C LEU A 26 15.40 13.05 -6.69
N GLY A 27 16.20 12.16 -6.13
CA GLY A 27 16.33 11.98 -4.68
C GLY A 27 15.26 11.11 -4.01
N PHE A 28 14.27 10.59 -4.80
CA PHE A 28 13.22 9.72 -4.27
C PHE A 28 13.19 8.37 -4.99
N PRO A 29 14.14 7.46 -4.73
CA PRO A 29 14.19 6.15 -5.38
C PRO A 29 12.92 5.33 -5.09
N ASN A 30 12.50 4.51 -6.08
CA ASN A 30 11.28 3.71 -6.03
C ASN A 30 9.96 4.51 -5.89
N HIS A 31 10.00 5.84 -6.10
CA HIS A 31 8.82 6.70 -6.04
C HIS A 31 8.27 7.00 -7.44
N GLU A 32 8.04 5.97 -8.22
CA GLU A 32 7.51 5.99 -9.57
C GLU A 32 6.23 5.17 -9.67
N THR A 33 5.36 5.48 -10.59
CA THR A 33 4.05 4.82 -10.71
C THR A 33 3.77 4.33 -12.14
N ASN A 34 2.94 3.30 -12.27
CA ASN A 34 2.48 2.80 -13.55
C ASN A 34 1.53 3.82 -14.21
N GLY A 35 1.55 3.86 -15.53
CA GLY A 35 0.51 4.55 -16.30
C GLY A 35 -0.86 3.92 -16.07
N LEU A 36 -1.90 4.73 -16.14
CA LEU A 36 -3.29 4.30 -16.08
C LEU A 36 -4.05 4.75 -17.32
N SER A 37 -5.01 3.94 -17.77
CA SER A 37 -5.94 4.37 -18.81
C SER A 37 -6.83 5.51 -18.32
N PRO A 38 -7.32 6.39 -19.22
CA PRO A 38 -8.19 7.52 -18.85
C PRO A 38 -9.38 7.10 -17.99
N ILE A 39 -10.02 5.99 -18.30
CA ILE A 39 -11.15 5.48 -17.52
C ILE A 39 -10.76 5.04 -16.10
N ASN A 40 -9.54 4.53 -15.89
CA ASN A 40 -9.07 4.19 -14.55
C ASN A 40 -8.70 5.43 -13.74
N ILE A 41 -8.20 6.47 -14.38
CA ILE A 41 -8.01 7.79 -13.77
C ILE A 41 -9.35 8.34 -13.28
N GLU A 42 -10.38 8.32 -14.14
CA GLU A 42 -11.73 8.76 -13.77
C GLU A 42 -12.33 7.94 -12.62
N ARG A 43 -12.14 6.62 -12.62
CA ARG A 43 -12.55 5.74 -11.50
C ARG A 43 -11.91 6.14 -10.17
N ILE A 44 -10.60 6.37 -10.16
CA ILE A 44 -9.89 6.79 -8.93
C ILE A 44 -10.44 8.13 -8.46
N GLN A 45 -10.55 9.13 -9.33
CA GLN A 45 -11.07 10.45 -9.00
C GLN A 45 -12.50 10.39 -8.43
N TYR A 46 -13.35 9.56 -9.04
CA TYR A 46 -14.70 9.35 -8.54
C TYR A 46 -14.71 8.74 -7.13
N ILE A 47 -13.91 7.68 -6.90
CA ILE A 47 -13.82 7.02 -5.59
C ILE A 47 -13.24 7.95 -4.53
N GLN A 48 -12.26 8.79 -4.85
CA GLN A 48 -11.68 9.76 -3.94
C GLN A 48 -12.70 10.76 -3.41
N THR A 49 -13.73 11.08 -4.18
CA THR A 49 -14.77 12.07 -3.81
C THR A 49 -16.03 11.44 -3.19
N HIS A 50 -16.31 10.16 -3.46
CA HIS A 50 -17.57 9.51 -3.08
C HIS A 50 -17.41 8.33 -2.11
N GLY A 51 -16.21 7.85 -1.89
CA GLY A 51 -15.92 6.73 -0.99
C GLY A 51 -14.79 5.84 -1.49
N GLY A 52 -14.07 5.20 -0.61
CA GLY A 52 -12.82 4.47 -0.88
C GLY A 52 -12.96 3.12 -1.63
N SER A 53 -14.15 2.76 -2.15
CA SER A 53 -14.42 1.46 -2.77
C SER A 53 -15.03 1.57 -4.16
N ARG A 54 -14.74 0.60 -5.02
CA ARG A 54 -15.37 0.48 -6.35
C ARG A 54 -16.90 0.38 -6.31
N ASN A 55 -17.47 0.03 -5.17
CA ASN A 55 -18.92 -0.12 -5.02
C ASN A 55 -19.68 1.22 -5.15
N CYS A 56 -19.00 2.35 -4.99
CA CYS A 56 -19.61 3.67 -5.21
C CYS A 56 -19.63 4.07 -6.69
N LEU A 57 -18.97 3.32 -7.59
CA LEU A 57 -18.88 3.69 -9.00
C LEU A 57 -20.24 3.64 -9.69
N PRO A 58 -20.62 4.69 -10.45
CA PRO A 58 -21.80 4.65 -11.30
C PRO A 58 -21.63 3.61 -12.40
N GLU A 59 -22.75 3.13 -12.97
CA GLU A 59 -22.78 2.04 -13.96
C GLU A 59 -21.78 2.24 -15.10
N ARG A 60 -21.67 3.45 -15.65
CA ARG A 60 -20.73 3.79 -16.73
C ARG A 60 -19.25 3.57 -16.37
N LEU A 61 -18.89 3.59 -15.09
CA LEU A 61 -17.54 3.39 -14.59
C LEU A 61 -17.31 1.98 -14.03
N GLN A 62 -18.36 1.17 -13.90
CA GLN A 62 -18.22 -0.21 -13.47
C GLN A 62 -17.57 -1.06 -14.56
N LEU A 63 -16.88 -2.11 -14.15
CA LEU A 63 -16.41 -3.12 -15.08
C LEU A 63 -17.51 -4.17 -15.31
N PRO A 64 -17.73 -4.67 -16.52
CA PRO A 64 -18.76 -5.67 -16.78
C PRO A 64 -18.64 -6.92 -15.89
N CYS A 65 -17.42 -7.33 -15.56
CA CYS A 65 -17.19 -8.45 -14.65
C CYS A 65 -17.57 -8.15 -13.19
N HIS A 66 -17.77 -6.88 -12.81
CA HIS A 66 -18.17 -6.49 -11.47
C HIS A 66 -19.68 -6.31 -11.30
N GLN A 67 -20.42 -6.35 -12.39
CA GLN A 67 -21.90 -6.23 -12.39
C GLN A 67 -22.61 -7.57 -12.18
N LYS A 68 -21.87 -8.66 -12.07
CA LYS A 68 -22.42 -10.00 -11.85
C LYS A 68 -22.79 -10.23 -10.38
N ASN A 69 -23.87 -10.95 -10.13
CA ASN A 69 -24.43 -11.19 -8.78
C ASN A 69 -23.54 -11.99 -7.81
N ASN A 70 -22.44 -12.56 -8.25
CA ASN A 70 -21.49 -13.30 -7.41
C ASN A 70 -20.08 -12.77 -7.59
N VAL A 71 -19.88 -11.51 -7.27
CA VAL A 71 -18.55 -10.91 -7.31
C VAL A 71 -17.84 -11.27 -6.01
N GLY A 72 -16.75 -12.00 -6.12
CA GLY A 72 -15.88 -12.36 -4.99
C GLY A 72 -15.28 -11.12 -4.29
N TYR A 73 -14.00 -11.09 -4.06
CA TYR A 73 -13.33 -10.00 -3.33
C TYR A 73 -13.60 -8.60 -3.93
N THR A 74 -14.20 -7.71 -3.14
CA THR A 74 -14.64 -6.37 -3.56
C THR A 74 -13.55 -5.29 -3.43
N GLY A 75 -12.40 -5.62 -2.86
CA GLY A 75 -11.33 -4.66 -2.56
C GLY A 75 -10.51 -4.18 -3.77
N VAL A 76 -10.64 -4.81 -4.96
CA VAL A 76 -9.92 -4.37 -6.17
C VAL A 76 -10.46 -3.04 -6.70
N TYR A 77 -9.63 -2.30 -7.42
CA TYR A 77 -9.95 -0.96 -7.93
C TYR A 77 -10.39 0.03 -6.83
N GLY A 78 -9.89 -0.14 -5.61
CA GLY A 78 -10.17 0.76 -4.50
C GLY A 78 -9.06 1.76 -4.27
N VAL A 79 -9.36 2.76 -3.44
CA VAL A 79 -8.44 3.79 -2.95
C VAL A 79 -8.15 3.53 -1.48
N ILE A 80 -6.94 3.80 -1.04
CA ILE A 80 -6.55 3.70 0.37
C ILE A 80 -7.29 4.78 1.16
N ASP A 81 -7.95 4.41 2.25
CA ASP A 81 -8.47 5.38 3.22
C ASP A 81 -7.30 5.96 4.02
N PRO A 82 -7.02 7.27 3.90
CA PRO A 82 -5.88 7.88 4.57
C PRO A 82 -6.00 7.88 6.10
N ASN A 83 -7.21 7.74 6.64
CA ASN A 83 -7.49 7.81 8.07
C ASN A 83 -7.56 6.43 8.76
N GLN A 84 -7.45 5.35 8.00
CA GLN A 84 -7.43 3.98 8.50
C GLN A 84 -6.05 3.33 8.32
N PRO A 85 -5.77 2.20 8.96
CA PRO A 85 -4.63 1.38 8.62
C PRO A 85 -4.66 0.99 7.14
N ALA A 86 -3.49 0.92 6.51
CA ALA A 86 -3.40 0.51 5.12
C ALA A 86 -3.89 -0.94 4.93
N PRO A 87 -4.40 -1.29 3.74
CA PRO A 87 -4.66 -2.68 3.40
C PRO A 87 -3.34 -3.46 3.37
N THR A 88 -3.43 -4.78 3.52
CA THR A 88 -2.27 -5.67 3.39
C THR A 88 -1.54 -5.43 2.06
N MET A 89 -0.25 -5.15 2.13
CA MET A 89 0.61 -5.02 0.96
C MET A 89 0.90 -6.41 0.38
N THR A 90 0.74 -6.54 -0.92
CA THR A 90 1.06 -7.76 -1.67
C THR A 90 2.04 -7.43 -2.79
N GLY A 91 2.61 -8.43 -3.46
CA GLY A 91 3.45 -8.20 -4.63
C GLY A 91 2.77 -7.46 -5.81
N GLY A 92 1.45 -7.26 -5.73
CA GLY A 92 0.68 -6.45 -6.68
C GLY A 92 0.35 -5.04 -6.21
N CYS A 93 0.93 -4.56 -5.10
CA CYS A 93 0.54 -3.32 -4.41
C CYS A 93 0.67 -2.02 -5.25
N ILE A 94 1.42 -2.03 -6.33
CA ILE A 94 1.54 -0.92 -7.28
C ILE A 94 0.55 -1.01 -8.46
N THR A 95 -0.36 -1.99 -8.44
CA THR A 95 -1.31 -2.24 -9.53
C THR A 95 -2.73 -1.97 -9.06
N TYR A 96 -3.36 -0.92 -9.60
CA TYR A 96 -4.69 -0.45 -9.20
C TYR A 96 -5.78 -1.55 -9.24
N SER A 97 -5.70 -2.47 -10.21
CA SER A 97 -6.68 -3.55 -10.38
C SER A 97 -6.51 -4.72 -9.41
N LYS A 98 -5.44 -4.76 -8.60
CA LYS A 98 -5.14 -5.91 -7.73
C LYS A 98 -5.52 -5.72 -6.26
N GLY A 99 -6.02 -4.53 -5.88
CA GLY A 99 -6.40 -4.24 -4.51
C GLY A 99 -6.88 -2.80 -4.31
N ARG A 100 -6.96 -2.38 -3.07
CA ARG A 100 -7.19 -0.97 -2.70
C ARG A 100 -5.87 -0.21 -2.71
N TYR A 101 -5.26 -0.10 -3.87
CA TYR A 101 -3.93 0.50 -4.04
C TYR A 101 -3.96 1.83 -4.79
N GLY A 102 -5.15 2.44 -4.96
CA GLY A 102 -5.27 3.82 -5.40
C GLY A 102 -4.74 4.78 -4.33
N HIS A 103 -3.97 5.80 -4.75
CA HIS A 103 -3.48 6.84 -3.85
C HIS A 103 -4.66 7.68 -3.33
N PRO A 104 -4.64 8.13 -2.04
CA PRO A 104 -5.79 8.84 -1.45
C PRO A 104 -6.19 10.13 -2.17
N THR A 105 -5.24 10.88 -2.71
CA THR A 105 -5.46 12.22 -3.25
C THR A 105 -4.92 12.45 -4.67
N GLN A 106 -4.11 11.53 -5.20
CA GLN A 106 -3.55 11.61 -6.56
C GLN A 106 -4.16 10.52 -7.43
N ALA A 107 -4.57 10.84 -8.67
CA ALA A 107 -5.26 9.90 -9.56
C ALA A 107 -4.30 8.85 -10.15
N ARG A 108 -3.75 7.97 -9.30
CA ARG A 108 -2.78 6.93 -9.62
C ARG A 108 -2.81 5.79 -8.59
N ALA A 109 -2.16 4.69 -8.91
CA ALA A 109 -1.81 3.70 -7.90
C ALA A 109 -0.67 4.23 -6.99
N ILE A 110 -0.51 3.64 -5.81
CA ILE A 110 0.63 3.93 -4.95
C ILE A 110 1.94 3.48 -5.61
N THR A 111 3.04 4.10 -5.20
CA THR A 111 4.39 3.76 -5.63
C THR A 111 4.99 2.66 -4.74
N VAL A 112 6.11 2.08 -5.17
CA VAL A 112 6.87 1.14 -4.33
C VAL A 112 7.36 1.83 -3.05
N ARG A 113 7.79 3.11 -3.12
CA ARG A 113 8.22 3.88 -1.94
C ARG A 113 7.09 4.07 -0.93
N GLU A 114 5.90 4.41 -1.39
CA GLU A 114 4.72 4.53 -0.52
C GLU A 114 4.33 3.20 0.11
N ALA A 115 4.33 2.11 -0.67
CA ALA A 115 4.10 0.76 -0.16
C ALA A 115 5.16 0.34 0.88
N ALA A 116 6.43 0.68 0.66
CA ALA A 116 7.52 0.43 1.59
C ALA A 116 7.33 1.16 2.92
N ARG A 117 6.95 2.44 2.88
CA ARG A 117 6.63 3.21 4.10
C ARG A 117 5.42 2.64 4.85
N LEU A 118 4.39 2.18 4.14
CA LEU A 118 3.25 1.47 4.75
C LEU A 118 3.66 0.15 5.42
N GLN A 119 4.74 -0.47 4.95
CA GLN A 119 5.40 -1.63 5.55
C GLN A 119 6.50 -1.25 6.55
N SER A 120 6.58 0.02 6.97
CA SER A 120 7.58 0.53 7.91
C SER A 120 9.06 0.47 7.48
N PHE A 121 9.35 0.36 6.19
CA PHE A 121 10.70 0.56 5.68
C PHE A 121 11.07 2.04 5.73
N THR A 122 12.35 2.31 6.01
CA THR A 122 12.92 3.66 5.97
C THR A 122 13.18 4.12 4.52
N ASP A 123 13.34 5.42 4.30
CA ASP A 123 13.49 5.98 2.94
C ASP A 123 14.86 5.70 2.31
N ASP A 124 15.86 5.43 3.11
CA ASP A 124 17.21 5.03 2.68
C ASP A 124 17.27 3.58 2.17
N TYR A 125 16.27 2.76 2.49
CA TYR A 125 16.19 1.40 1.95
C TYR A 125 15.75 1.42 0.49
N ILE A 126 16.63 1.00 -0.43
CA ILE A 126 16.38 1.00 -1.87
C ILE A 126 16.10 -0.42 -2.34
N PHE A 127 14.94 -0.59 -2.98
CA PHE A 127 14.57 -1.86 -3.62
C PHE A 127 15.16 -1.93 -5.01
N SER A 128 15.88 -3.01 -5.32
CA SER A 128 16.59 -3.21 -6.58
C SER A 128 15.73 -3.94 -7.61
N GLY A 129 16.13 -3.80 -8.88
CA GLY A 129 15.48 -4.45 -10.02
C GLY A 129 14.38 -3.61 -10.66
N THR A 130 13.54 -4.27 -11.44
CA THR A 130 12.38 -3.61 -12.07
C THR A 130 11.35 -3.20 -11.01
N ARG A 131 10.51 -2.24 -11.33
CA ARG A 131 9.41 -1.79 -10.47
C ARG A 131 8.52 -2.95 -9.98
N GLY A 132 8.24 -3.92 -10.83
CA GLY A 132 7.48 -5.13 -10.44
C GLY A 132 8.23 -6.01 -9.45
N GLN A 133 9.55 -6.17 -9.64
CA GLN A 133 10.40 -6.92 -8.70
C GLN A 133 10.51 -6.21 -7.34
N ALA A 134 10.66 -4.89 -7.35
CA ALA A 134 10.65 -4.08 -6.13
C ALA A 134 9.30 -4.19 -5.37
N ALA A 135 8.18 -4.17 -6.10
CA ALA A 135 6.86 -4.39 -5.50
C ALA A 135 6.70 -5.78 -4.89
N LEU A 136 7.26 -6.82 -5.53
CA LEU A 136 7.28 -8.18 -4.97
C LEU A 136 8.11 -8.24 -3.68
N GLN A 137 9.25 -7.57 -3.63
CA GLN A 137 10.08 -7.50 -2.42
C GLN A 137 9.30 -6.86 -1.26
N VAL A 138 8.68 -5.71 -1.50
CA VAL A 138 7.84 -5.05 -0.49
C VAL A 138 6.68 -5.93 -0.05
N GLY A 139 5.93 -6.51 -0.99
CA GLY A 139 4.73 -7.28 -0.69
C GLY A 139 4.99 -8.62 0.02
N ASN A 140 6.19 -9.19 -0.14
CA ASN A 140 6.61 -10.43 0.53
C ASN A 140 7.41 -10.18 1.82
N ALA A 141 7.74 -8.93 2.12
CA ALA A 141 8.52 -8.59 3.30
C ALA A 141 7.71 -8.71 4.58
N VAL A 142 8.37 -9.08 5.66
CA VAL A 142 7.88 -8.82 7.01
C VAL A 142 8.20 -7.35 7.34
N PRO A 143 7.21 -6.54 7.76
CA PRO A 143 7.48 -5.14 8.12
C PRO A 143 8.58 -5.03 9.18
N PRO A 144 9.62 -4.18 9.00
CA PRO A 144 10.73 -4.06 9.93
C PRO A 144 10.32 -3.82 11.40
N LEU A 145 9.34 -2.95 11.64
CA LEU A 145 8.84 -2.70 12.99
C LEU A 145 8.13 -3.92 13.59
N LEU A 146 7.44 -4.73 12.79
CA LEU A 146 6.83 -5.98 13.25
C LEU A 146 7.91 -7.01 13.59
N ALA A 147 8.92 -7.14 12.73
CA ALA A 147 10.06 -8.03 12.96
C ALA A 147 10.81 -7.64 14.26
N GLN A 148 11.05 -6.34 14.47
CA GLN A 148 11.68 -5.81 15.68
C GLN A 148 10.86 -6.13 16.94
N ALA A 149 9.55 -5.89 16.92
CA ALA A 149 8.67 -6.18 18.05
C ALA A 149 8.66 -7.68 18.38
N SER A 150 8.54 -8.54 17.37
CA SER A 150 8.59 -9.99 17.54
C SER A 150 9.94 -10.47 18.08
N GLY A 151 11.03 -9.97 17.51
CA GLY A 151 12.39 -10.30 17.97
C GLY A 151 12.63 -9.87 19.43
N THR A 152 12.20 -8.68 19.80
CA THR A 152 12.28 -8.19 21.19
C THR A 152 11.49 -9.09 22.15
N TYR A 153 10.29 -9.51 21.75
CA TYR A 153 9.46 -10.41 22.54
C TYR A 153 10.16 -11.77 22.79
N PHE A 154 10.66 -12.41 21.73
CA PHE A 154 11.38 -13.68 21.85
C PHE A 154 12.67 -13.54 22.67
N LEU A 155 13.42 -12.45 22.49
CA LEU A 155 14.63 -12.20 23.28
C LEU A 155 14.32 -12.11 24.78
N ASN A 156 13.23 -11.45 25.15
CA ASN A 156 12.81 -11.36 26.55
C ASN A 156 12.42 -12.72 27.13
N ILE A 157 11.73 -13.58 26.37
CA ILE A 157 11.44 -14.96 26.80
C ILE A 157 12.73 -15.74 27.04
N LEU A 158 13.68 -15.67 26.10
CA LEU A 158 14.96 -16.39 26.23
C LEU A 158 15.74 -15.93 27.45
N LYS A 159 15.77 -14.65 27.78
CA LYS A 159 16.39 -14.13 28.98
C LYS A 159 15.74 -14.70 30.24
N GLN A 160 14.41 -14.71 30.33
CA GLN A 160 13.68 -15.29 31.47
C GLN A 160 13.96 -16.79 31.65
N LEU A 161 14.10 -17.55 30.57
CA LEU A 161 14.42 -18.98 30.63
C LEU A 161 15.84 -19.24 31.12
N GLN A 162 16.79 -18.33 30.89
CA GLN A 162 18.17 -18.42 31.37
C GLN A 162 18.30 -18.08 32.88
N GLU A 163 17.35 -17.37 33.45
CA GLU A 163 17.31 -17.00 34.87
C GLU A 163 16.64 -18.06 35.76
N ILE A 164 16.09 -19.14 35.18
CA ILE A 164 15.50 -20.25 35.93
C ILE A 164 16.66 -21.12 36.50
N PRO A 165 16.88 -21.19 37.83
CA PRO A 165 17.90 -22.07 38.40
C PRO A 165 17.54 -23.53 38.09
N VAL A 166 18.51 -24.32 37.65
CA VAL A 166 18.42 -25.77 37.49
C VAL A 166 18.47 -26.44 38.83
#